data_5a3135a23f2dea16c993c835763d1439
#
_entry.id   5a3135a23f2dea16c993c835763d1439
#
_cell.length_a   1.000
_cell.length_b   1.000
_cell.length_c   1.000
_cell.angle_alpha   90.00
_cell.angle_beta   90.00
_cell.angle_gamma   90.00
#
_symmetry.space_group_name_H-M   'P 1'
#
loop_
_entity.id
_entity.type
_entity.pdbx_description
1 polymer ?
#
loop_
_entity_poly.entity_id
_entity_poly.type
_entity_poly.pdbx_seq_one_letter_code
_entity_poly.pdbx_strand_id
1 'polypeptide(L)'
;MSDRTEAFQIDSLNVYNGGVIGLAYCPGRCGLDAQGHLWRRSMDKDVATIHNWGAAAVVSLVTLSELKNLAAGSLSSALSARNIIWYHCPINDRQAPDFRFEAMWSKIETKLLRLLCEQRRVLLHCAAGLGRTGTVATR
;
A
#
# COMPACT_ATOMS: atom_id res chain seq x y z
N MET A 1 -14.40 18.84 -10.96
CA MET A 1 -13.20 18.05 -10.60
C MET A 1 -12.99 18.13 -9.10
N SER A 2 -12.85 17.02 -8.44
CA SER A 2 -12.65 17.01 -6.99
C SER A 2 -11.19 16.74 -6.65
N ASP A 3 -10.67 17.43 -5.60
CA ASP A 3 -9.35 17.16 -5.07
C ASP A 3 -9.44 15.99 -4.09
N ARG A 4 -8.42 15.15 -4.10
CA ARG A 4 -8.29 14.05 -3.13
C ARG A 4 -7.47 14.54 -1.94
N THR A 5 -8.09 15.41 -1.12
CA THR A 5 -7.45 16.00 0.07
C THR A 5 -8.07 15.54 1.38
N GLU A 6 -9.10 14.70 1.31
CA GLU A 6 -9.73 14.13 2.51
C GLU A 6 -8.77 13.23 3.27
N ALA A 7 -9.16 12.79 4.47
CA ALA A 7 -8.35 11.89 5.28
C ALA A 7 -8.00 10.61 4.51
N PHE A 8 -6.80 10.09 4.74
CA PHE A 8 -6.34 8.88 4.08
C PHE A 8 -7.26 7.70 4.45
N GLN A 9 -7.77 7.03 3.43
CA GLN A 9 -8.77 5.97 3.60
C GLN A 9 -8.09 4.60 3.60
N ILE A 10 -8.36 3.80 4.63
CA ILE A 10 -7.89 2.42 4.74
C ILE A 10 -9.10 1.52 4.91
N ASP A 11 -9.31 0.62 3.95
CA ASP A 11 -10.34 -0.41 4.06
C ASP A 11 -9.74 -1.61 4.78
N SER A 12 -10.32 -2.00 5.91
CA SER A 12 -9.76 -3.04 6.78
C SER A 12 -10.47 -4.37 6.60
N LEU A 13 -9.69 -5.44 6.49
CA LEU A 13 -10.18 -6.82 6.46
C LEU A 13 -9.61 -7.56 7.67
N ASN A 14 -10.47 -8.09 8.51
CA ASN A 14 -10.03 -8.90 9.65
C ASN A 14 -9.66 -10.30 9.16
N VAL A 15 -8.53 -10.81 9.62
CA VAL A 15 -8.14 -12.18 9.32
C VAL A 15 -8.34 -13.06 10.55
N TYR A 16 -8.25 -14.38 10.33
CA TYR A 16 -8.70 -15.40 11.27
C TYR A 16 -8.13 -15.25 12.70
N ASN A 17 -6.88 -14.87 12.84
CA ASN A 17 -6.21 -14.84 14.15
C ASN A 17 -6.17 -13.45 14.78
N GLY A 18 -7.03 -12.54 14.34
CA GLY A 18 -7.08 -11.19 14.89
C GLY A 18 -6.15 -10.19 14.23
N GLY A 19 -5.37 -10.60 13.24
CA GLY A 19 -4.62 -9.68 12.41
C GLY A 19 -5.55 -8.90 11.49
N VAL A 20 -5.05 -7.80 10.91
CA VAL A 20 -5.85 -6.96 10.02
C VAL A 20 -5.04 -6.65 8.77
N ILE A 21 -5.66 -6.81 7.60
CA ILE A 21 -5.10 -6.37 6.33
C ILE A 21 -5.82 -5.09 5.93
N GLY A 22 -5.07 -4.02 5.69
CA GLY A 22 -5.61 -2.77 5.18
C GLY A 22 -5.37 -2.66 3.69
N LEU A 23 -6.32 -2.10 2.98
CA LEU A 23 -6.25 -1.85 1.54
C LEU A 23 -6.36 -0.35 1.31
N ALA A 24 -5.47 0.21 0.49
CA ALA A 24 -5.44 1.65 0.29
C ALA A 24 -4.90 2.03 -1.09
N TYR A 25 -5.17 3.28 -1.48
CA TYR A 25 -4.49 3.89 -2.60
C TYR A 25 -3.08 4.32 -2.18
N CYS A 26 -2.29 4.84 -3.13
CA CYS A 26 -0.90 5.19 -2.84
C CYS A 26 -0.81 6.38 -1.87
N PRO A 27 -0.13 6.23 -0.73
CA PRO A 27 0.08 7.35 0.18
C PRO A 27 0.87 8.47 -0.49
N GLY A 28 0.46 9.71 -0.25
CA GLY A 28 1.18 10.89 -0.72
C GLY A 28 1.10 11.16 -2.22
N ARG A 29 0.26 10.43 -2.98
CA ARG A 29 0.20 10.61 -4.42
C ARG A 29 -0.31 11.98 -4.81
N CYS A 30 0.25 12.52 -5.90
CA CYS A 30 -0.13 13.83 -6.44
C CYS A 30 -0.29 13.73 -7.95
N GLY A 31 -1.03 14.69 -8.52
CA GLY A 31 -1.24 14.80 -9.95
C GLY A 31 -2.61 14.33 -10.40
N LEU A 32 -2.87 14.44 -11.70
CA LEU A 32 -4.14 14.03 -12.29
C LEU A 32 -4.16 12.54 -12.56
N ASP A 33 -5.27 11.89 -12.25
CA ASP A 33 -5.47 10.50 -12.62
C ASP A 33 -6.14 10.38 -14.01
N ALA A 34 -6.36 9.14 -14.44
CA ALA A 34 -6.93 8.88 -15.77
C ALA A 34 -8.36 9.39 -15.89
N GLN A 35 -9.07 9.60 -14.80
CA GLN A 35 -10.44 10.10 -14.78
C GLN A 35 -10.51 11.63 -14.61
N GLY A 36 -9.36 12.31 -14.58
CA GLY A 36 -9.29 13.75 -14.43
C GLY A 36 -9.41 14.27 -13.02
N HIS A 37 -9.37 13.39 -12.01
CA HIS A 37 -9.36 13.81 -10.62
C HIS A 37 -7.96 14.26 -10.22
N LEU A 38 -7.86 15.37 -9.50
CA LEU A 38 -6.60 15.88 -9.01
C LEU A 38 -6.31 15.31 -7.62
N TRP A 39 -5.11 14.75 -7.48
CA TRP A 39 -4.64 14.22 -6.21
C TRP A 39 -3.59 15.18 -5.62
N ARG A 40 -3.78 15.54 -4.36
CA ARG A 40 -2.87 16.42 -3.62
C ARG A 40 -2.70 15.88 -2.22
N ARG A 41 -2.12 14.68 -2.11
CA ARG A 41 -1.92 14.05 -0.82
C ARG A 41 -0.62 14.53 -0.18
N SER A 42 -0.61 14.61 1.15
CA SER A 42 0.62 14.87 1.92
C SER A 42 1.20 13.53 2.36
N MET A 43 2.44 13.25 1.98
CA MET A 43 3.10 12.02 2.39
C MET A 43 3.19 11.93 3.92
N ASP A 44 3.55 13.02 4.59
CA ASP A 44 3.68 13.03 6.05
C ASP A 44 2.35 12.74 6.74
N LYS A 45 1.27 13.35 6.27
CA LYS A 45 -0.06 13.13 6.86
C LYS A 45 -0.56 11.72 6.60
N ASP A 46 -0.34 11.20 5.39
CA ASP A 46 -0.80 9.86 5.03
C ASP A 46 -0.04 8.81 5.82
N VAL A 47 1.29 8.96 5.94
CA VAL A 47 2.10 8.01 6.72
C VAL A 47 1.77 8.12 8.22
N ALA A 48 1.46 9.32 8.71
CA ALA A 48 0.98 9.49 10.09
C ALA A 48 -0.31 8.70 10.32
N THR A 49 -1.24 8.75 9.36
CA THR A 49 -2.50 8.00 9.44
C THR A 49 -2.22 6.49 9.45
N ILE A 50 -1.31 6.03 8.60
CA ILE A 50 -0.90 4.62 8.55
C ILE A 50 -0.30 4.19 9.88
N HIS A 51 0.57 5.02 10.45
CA HIS A 51 1.18 4.76 11.75
C HIS A 51 0.13 4.69 12.86
N ASN A 52 -0.82 5.64 12.88
CA ASN A 52 -1.87 5.67 13.88
C ASN A 52 -2.87 4.51 13.72
N TRP A 53 -3.05 4.03 12.50
CA TRP A 53 -3.83 2.83 12.22
C TRP A 53 -3.17 1.58 12.83
N GLY A 54 -1.87 1.64 13.07
CA GLY A 54 -1.14 0.56 13.73
C GLY A 54 -0.40 -0.37 12.78
N ALA A 55 -0.07 0.09 11.58
CA ALA A 55 0.63 -0.75 10.60
C ALA A 55 2.00 -1.20 11.11
N ALA A 56 2.27 -2.48 11.06
CA ALA A 56 3.60 -3.04 11.28
C ALA A 56 4.40 -3.05 10.01
N ALA A 57 3.73 -3.22 8.86
CA ALA A 57 4.37 -3.28 7.55
C ALA A 57 3.44 -2.70 6.49
N VAL A 58 4.04 -2.18 5.43
CA VAL A 58 3.34 -1.69 4.23
C VAL A 58 3.93 -2.40 3.03
N VAL A 59 3.07 -2.97 2.19
CA VAL A 59 3.47 -3.61 0.93
C VAL A 59 3.04 -2.71 -0.22
N SER A 60 4.01 -2.27 -1.01
CA SER A 60 3.77 -1.45 -2.19
C SER A 60 3.70 -2.34 -3.42
N LEU A 61 2.58 -2.31 -4.12
CA LEU A 61 2.33 -3.12 -5.32
C LEU A 61 2.54 -2.32 -6.61
N VAL A 62 2.94 -1.07 -6.50
CA VAL A 62 3.26 -0.21 -7.65
C VAL A 62 4.73 -0.34 -8.01
N THR A 63 5.04 -0.09 -9.29
CA THR A 63 6.43 -0.07 -9.74
C THR A 63 7.13 1.20 -9.25
N LEU A 64 8.47 1.20 -9.30
CA LEU A 64 9.23 2.41 -8.95
C LEU A 64 8.89 3.57 -9.87
N SER A 65 8.67 3.30 -11.15
CA SER A 65 8.24 4.33 -12.11
C SER A 65 6.91 4.95 -11.70
N GLU A 66 5.96 4.12 -11.28
CA GLU A 66 4.67 4.61 -10.81
C GLU A 66 4.79 5.47 -9.57
N LEU A 67 5.62 5.05 -8.61
CA LEU A 67 5.87 5.87 -7.40
C LEU A 67 6.42 7.24 -7.77
N LYS A 68 7.37 7.27 -8.71
CA LYS A 68 7.94 8.54 -9.18
C LYS A 68 6.88 9.40 -9.87
N ASN A 69 6.07 8.82 -10.74
CA ASN A 69 5.05 9.54 -11.48
C ASN A 69 3.94 10.05 -10.55
N LEU A 70 3.69 9.39 -9.44
CA LEU A 70 2.70 9.81 -8.45
C LEU A 70 3.29 10.78 -7.43
N ALA A 71 4.54 11.19 -7.59
CA ALA A 71 5.29 12.02 -6.65
C ALA A 71 5.37 11.39 -5.26
N ALA A 72 5.40 10.07 -5.21
CA ALA A 72 5.39 9.28 -3.97
C ALA A 72 6.70 8.55 -3.71
N GLY A 73 7.80 9.02 -4.32
CA GLY A 73 9.10 8.36 -4.19
C GLY A 73 9.69 8.40 -2.78
N SER A 74 9.18 9.26 -1.90
CA SER A 74 9.66 9.35 -0.51
C SER A 74 8.96 8.39 0.45
N LEU A 75 8.08 7.52 -0.07
CA LEU A 75 7.28 6.64 0.78
C LEU A 75 8.15 5.75 1.69
N SER A 76 9.16 5.09 1.13
CA SER A 76 10.00 4.18 1.93
C SER A 76 10.71 4.91 3.05
N SER A 77 11.23 6.12 2.80
CA SER A 77 11.89 6.93 3.82
C SER A 77 10.93 7.36 4.90
N ALA A 78 9.72 7.77 4.53
CA ALA A 78 8.70 8.21 5.47
C ALA A 78 8.24 7.06 6.37
N LEU A 79 8.09 5.86 5.82
CA LEU A 79 7.73 4.67 6.60
C LEU A 79 8.86 4.28 7.55
N SER A 80 10.09 4.30 7.07
CA SER A 80 11.25 3.94 7.88
C SER A 80 11.40 4.88 9.07
N ALA A 81 11.14 6.17 8.88
CA ALA A 81 11.19 7.17 9.96
C ALA A 81 10.19 6.86 11.09
N ARG A 82 9.18 6.06 10.84
CA ARG A 82 8.18 5.66 11.83
C ARG A 82 8.29 4.19 12.21
N ASN A 83 9.39 3.54 11.88
CA ASN A 83 9.66 2.13 12.19
C ASN A 83 8.62 1.19 11.58
N ILE A 84 8.11 1.53 10.41
CA ILE A 84 7.20 0.67 9.65
C ILE A 84 8.01 -0.04 8.58
N ILE A 85 7.91 -1.36 8.51
CA ILE A 85 8.64 -2.16 7.53
C ILE A 85 8.01 -1.94 6.15
N TRP A 86 8.85 -1.72 5.14
CA TRP A 86 8.39 -1.56 3.76
C TRP A 86 8.80 -2.76 2.92
N TYR A 87 7.82 -3.36 2.25
CA TYR A 87 8.06 -4.41 1.27
C TYR A 87 7.62 -3.91 -0.10
N HIS A 88 8.49 -4.06 -1.09
CA HIS A 88 8.18 -3.67 -2.46
C HIS A 88 7.98 -4.93 -3.31
N CYS A 89 6.75 -5.13 -3.77
CA CYS A 89 6.37 -6.30 -4.55
C CYS A 89 5.54 -5.84 -5.76
N PRO A 90 6.19 -5.24 -6.78
CA PRO A 90 5.47 -4.56 -7.84
C PRO A 90 4.72 -5.51 -8.77
N ILE A 91 3.53 -5.05 -9.19
CA ILE A 91 2.75 -5.66 -10.27
C ILE A 91 2.52 -4.55 -11.28
N ASN A 92 2.78 -4.83 -12.57
CA ASN A 92 2.50 -3.85 -13.62
C ASN A 92 1.00 -3.57 -13.66
N ASP A 93 0.66 -2.29 -13.93
CA ASP A 93 -0.73 -1.86 -13.98
C ASP A 93 -1.52 -2.67 -15.00
N ARG A 94 -2.74 -3.07 -14.62
CA ARG A 94 -3.68 -3.83 -15.45
C ARG A 94 -3.19 -5.21 -15.88
N GLN A 95 -2.15 -5.72 -15.23
CA GLN A 95 -1.66 -7.06 -15.48
C GLN A 95 -1.92 -7.95 -14.28
N ALA A 96 -2.14 -9.24 -14.54
CA ALA A 96 -2.20 -10.22 -13.48
C ALA A 96 -0.79 -10.43 -12.89
N PRO A 97 -0.69 -10.85 -11.62
CA PRO A 97 0.60 -11.22 -11.06
C PRO A 97 1.26 -12.31 -11.90
N ASP A 98 2.56 -12.13 -12.19
CA ASP A 98 3.34 -13.08 -12.97
C ASP A 98 4.32 -13.85 -12.07
N PHE A 99 5.19 -14.66 -12.69
CA PHE A 99 6.12 -15.49 -11.92
C PHE A 99 7.15 -14.63 -11.15
N ARG A 100 7.46 -13.42 -11.61
CA ARG A 100 8.37 -12.53 -10.88
C ARG A 100 7.72 -12.07 -9.59
N PHE A 101 6.45 -11.71 -9.66
CA PHE A 101 5.69 -11.37 -8.48
C PHE A 101 5.61 -12.56 -7.54
N GLU A 102 5.31 -13.74 -8.05
CA GLU A 102 5.18 -14.95 -7.22
C GLU A 102 6.51 -15.26 -6.50
N ALA A 103 7.64 -15.09 -7.18
CA ALA A 103 8.95 -15.30 -6.57
C ALA A 103 9.22 -14.31 -5.44
N MET A 104 8.90 -13.03 -5.64
CA MET A 104 9.07 -12.02 -4.59
C MET A 104 8.08 -12.21 -3.46
N TRP A 105 6.82 -12.49 -3.80
CA TRP A 105 5.77 -12.71 -2.82
C TRP A 105 6.10 -13.87 -1.89
N SER A 106 6.62 -14.97 -2.45
CA SER A 106 7.02 -16.11 -1.65
C SER A 106 8.06 -15.77 -0.59
N LYS A 107 8.94 -14.80 -0.88
CA LYS A 107 9.98 -14.39 0.07
C LYS A 107 9.41 -13.60 1.25
N ILE A 108 8.36 -12.83 1.03
CA ILE A 108 7.81 -11.96 2.08
C ILE A 108 6.54 -12.53 2.72
N GLU A 109 5.87 -13.47 2.06
CA GLU A 109 4.59 -14.01 2.53
C GLU A 109 4.70 -14.58 3.95
N THR A 110 5.72 -15.37 4.22
CA THR A 110 5.93 -15.96 5.55
C THR A 110 6.06 -14.88 6.62
N LYS A 111 6.77 -13.79 6.30
CA LYS A 111 6.95 -12.67 7.24
C LYS A 111 5.63 -11.95 7.50
N LEU A 112 4.82 -11.75 6.46
CA LEU A 112 3.51 -11.11 6.59
C LEU A 112 2.55 -11.99 7.38
N LEU A 113 2.54 -13.29 7.10
CA LEU A 113 1.70 -14.24 7.83
C LEU A 113 2.06 -14.27 9.31
N ARG A 114 3.36 -14.19 9.62
CA ARG A 114 3.80 -14.13 11.02
C ARG A 114 3.24 -12.89 11.71
N LEU A 115 3.33 -11.71 11.07
CA LEU A 115 2.78 -10.49 11.64
C LEU A 115 1.28 -10.60 11.88
N LEU A 116 0.56 -11.16 10.93
CA LEU A 116 -0.89 -11.35 11.06
C LEU A 116 -1.23 -12.35 12.16
N CYS A 117 -0.45 -13.42 12.31
CA CYS A 117 -0.63 -14.38 13.39
C CYS A 117 -0.35 -13.75 14.75
N GLU A 118 0.49 -12.74 14.81
CA GLU A 118 0.76 -11.97 16.02
C GLU A 118 -0.26 -10.86 16.26
N GLN A 119 -1.37 -10.89 15.51
CA GLN A 119 -2.45 -9.91 15.58
C GLN A 119 -2.03 -8.49 15.21
N ARG A 120 -1.03 -8.39 14.33
CA ARG A 120 -0.55 -7.12 13.84
C ARG A 120 -1.22 -6.74 12.53
N ARG A 121 -1.04 -5.50 12.10
CA ARG A 121 -1.72 -4.95 10.93
C ARG A 121 -0.73 -4.76 9.79
N VAL A 122 -1.15 -5.14 8.59
CA VAL A 122 -0.36 -5.01 7.36
C VAL A 122 -1.19 -4.23 6.35
N LEU A 123 -0.59 -3.20 5.74
CA LEU A 123 -1.26 -2.39 4.72
C LEU A 123 -0.74 -2.78 3.34
N LEU A 124 -1.68 -3.03 2.42
CA LEU A 124 -1.37 -3.22 1.00
C LEU A 124 -1.86 -2.01 0.22
N HIS A 125 -1.05 -1.47 -0.68
CA HIS A 125 -1.51 -0.37 -1.51
C HIS A 125 -1.07 -0.54 -2.96
N CYS A 126 -1.86 0.06 -3.86
CA CYS A 126 -1.49 0.26 -5.25
C CYS A 126 -1.75 1.73 -5.59
N ALA A 127 -1.94 2.08 -6.86
CA ALA A 127 -2.18 3.48 -7.21
C ALA A 127 -3.55 3.95 -6.69
N ALA A 128 -4.60 3.22 -7.01
CA ALA A 128 -5.98 3.61 -6.69
C ALA A 128 -6.61 2.81 -5.53
N GLY A 129 -5.94 1.79 -5.02
CA GLY A 129 -6.46 0.97 -3.93
C GLY A 129 -7.46 -0.08 -4.35
N LEU A 130 -7.60 -0.31 -5.66
CA LEU A 130 -8.57 -1.28 -6.20
C LEU A 130 -7.83 -2.48 -6.81
N GLY A 131 -8.06 -2.84 -8.00
CA GLY A 131 -7.49 -3.96 -8.75
C GLY A 131 -6.33 -4.73 -8.11
N ARG A 132 -5.11 -4.20 -8.19
CA ARG A 132 -3.90 -4.92 -7.75
C ARG A 132 -3.95 -5.28 -6.26
N THR A 133 -4.39 -4.34 -5.42
CA THR A 133 -4.47 -4.57 -3.99
C THR A 133 -5.48 -5.67 -3.69
N GLY A 134 -6.67 -5.62 -4.30
CA GLY A 134 -7.69 -6.64 -4.11
C GLY A 134 -7.22 -8.02 -4.59
N THR A 135 -6.52 -8.07 -5.72
CA THR A 135 -6.00 -9.34 -6.27
C THR A 135 -5.05 -10.01 -5.27
N VAL A 136 -4.16 -9.24 -4.65
CA VAL A 136 -3.19 -9.80 -3.70
C VAL A 136 -3.87 -10.20 -2.40
N ALA A 137 -4.79 -9.40 -1.90
CA ALA A 137 -5.46 -9.66 -0.62
C ALA A 137 -6.30 -10.94 -0.63
N THR A 138 -6.73 -11.39 -1.80
CA THR A 138 -7.55 -12.61 -1.94
C THR A 138 -6.73 -13.88 -2.19
N ARG A 139 -5.44 -13.81 -2.19
CA ARG A 139 -4.57 -14.97 -2.43
C ARG A 139 -4.44 -15.89 -1.21
#